data_093a00bea89dd963db8dc05753433af0
#
_entry.id   093a00bea89dd963db8dc05753433af0
#
_cell.length_a   1.000
_cell.length_b   1.000
_cell.length_c   1.000
_cell.angle_alpha   90.00
_cell.angle_beta   90.00
_cell.angle_gamma   90.00
#
_symmetry.space_group_name_H-M   'P 1'
#
loop_
_entity.id
_entity.type
_entity.pdbx_description
1 polymer ?
#
loop_
_entity_poly.entity_id
_entity_poly.type
_entity_poly.pdbx_seq_one_letter_code
_entity_poly.pdbx_strand_id
1 'polypeptide(L)'
;MGFREFIMKISYIHTDAYQVTCEQWVRQLKDISKILVGSLIVLGLTACGGGSGASGPVSPTPTTPIVTPSAPAMNDFMFMASQNTQLDETLRGVITGDKIFLRTPEVIDIGNLAATFVIEGETVTINGNEQVSGVTTNDFSQPVTYTITNSAGTSKQYTVEVIQFTGLPVINLTTDNGNAITNREDYTTGTVSVFGNGVVSDLDNMTMEIRGRGNSTWGMPKKPYQMKLSSKREFLDMENDKKWLFLAEYADKTMLRNQIAYEMGYLSDLAWTTDSEFAEVFLNEEYQGTYHITQKVEEGSDRVDLGDNGFLLEIDQLERLDPDDVYFETDTFLINIKEPSLERNDSQYQFITRLLFEFEQTLYSNTFADPSNGYAQFIDIESFIDWYLISEITKNVDSRFFSSIYFHVIPGEKIKMGPLWDFDLAFGNVDYADPEFPEGFWVKDNPWYARLFQDPNFVDLVQARFEYYNNNRNYLLNKIDEYAEKLRYAQAENDAKWQTIGVYVWPNPVVLDTYEEEVARLKSWFNTRMDWLDIALGDL
;
A
#
# COMPACT_ATOMS: atom_id res chain seq x y z
N MET A 1 -31.35 26.66 2.36
CA MET A 1 -30.94 25.63 1.39
C MET A 1 -30.43 24.50 2.23
N GLY A 2 -31.12 23.37 2.26
CA GLY A 2 -30.83 22.35 3.25
C GLY A 2 -29.65 21.47 2.86
N PHE A 3 -29.03 20.92 3.88
CA PHE A 3 -27.88 20.01 3.80
C PHE A 3 -28.08 18.85 2.78
N ARG A 4 -29.32 18.42 2.54
CA ARG A 4 -29.67 17.43 1.51
C ARG A 4 -29.41 17.89 0.06
N GLU A 5 -29.53 19.17 -0.25
CA GLU A 5 -29.23 19.69 -1.60
C GLU A 5 -27.73 19.80 -1.89
N PHE A 6 -26.91 19.90 -0.85
CA PHE A 6 -25.46 19.94 -0.98
C PHE A 6 -24.90 18.54 -1.27
N ILE A 7 -25.42 17.52 -0.60
CA ILE A 7 -24.99 16.10 -0.81
C ILE A 7 -25.41 15.59 -2.19
N MET A 8 -26.62 15.92 -2.67
CA MET A 8 -27.05 15.54 -4.03
C MET A 8 -26.20 16.20 -5.13
N LYS A 9 -25.60 17.35 -4.89
CA LYS A 9 -24.68 17.97 -5.84
C LYS A 9 -23.32 17.27 -5.92
N ILE A 10 -22.82 16.73 -4.82
CA ILE A 10 -21.55 15.97 -4.80
C ILE A 10 -21.73 14.62 -5.49
N SER A 11 -22.85 13.94 -5.29
CA SER A 11 -23.16 12.68 -5.97
C SER A 11 -23.32 12.84 -7.49
N TYR A 12 -23.82 13.99 -7.96
CA TYR A 12 -23.99 14.28 -9.40
C TYR A 12 -22.67 14.67 -10.09
N ILE A 13 -21.74 15.27 -9.37
CA ILE A 13 -20.41 15.61 -9.89
C ILE A 13 -19.56 14.36 -10.09
N HIS A 14 -19.75 13.31 -9.30
CA HIS A 14 -18.99 12.06 -9.40
C HIS A 14 -19.30 11.25 -10.65
N THR A 15 -20.55 11.24 -11.11
CA THR A 15 -20.94 10.48 -12.32
C THR A 15 -20.51 11.16 -13.62
N ASP A 16 -20.52 12.49 -13.68
CA ASP A 16 -20.12 13.23 -14.89
C ASP A 16 -18.60 13.29 -15.07
N ALA A 17 -17.81 13.32 -13.98
CA ALA A 17 -16.35 13.29 -14.05
C ALA A 17 -15.82 11.95 -14.59
N TYR A 18 -16.45 10.83 -14.26
CA TYR A 18 -16.07 9.50 -14.74
C TYR A 18 -16.32 9.31 -16.25
N GLN A 19 -17.38 9.89 -16.79
CA GLN A 19 -17.65 9.83 -18.24
C GLN A 19 -16.72 10.73 -19.06
N VAL A 20 -16.35 11.89 -18.53
CA VAL A 20 -15.47 12.85 -19.23
C VAL A 20 -14.02 12.32 -19.32
N THR A 21 -13.51 11.66 -18.29
CA THR A 21 -12.16 11.08 -18.30
C THR A 21 -12.04 9.89 -19.25
N CYS A 22 -13.05 9.05 -19.35
CA CYS A 22 -13.04 7.90 -20.27
C CYS A 22 -13.06 8.34 -21.74
N GLU A 23 -13.81 9.41 -22.08
CA GLU A 23 -13.84 9.97 -23.44
C GLU A 23 -12.54 10.73 -23.81
N GLN A 24 -11.87 11.37 -22.86
CA GLN A 24 -10.56 12.01 -23.10
C GLN A 24 -9.47 10.97 -23.37
N TRP A 25 -9.45 9.86 -22.65
CA TRP A 25 -8.51 8.75 -22.88
C TRP A 25 -8.68 8.10 -24.26
N VAL A 26 -9.92 7.89 -24.68
CA VAL A 26 -10.21 7.33 -26.02
C VAL A 26 -9.80 8.30 -27.14
N ARG A 27 -9.83 9.62 -26.92
CA ARG A 27 -9.33 10.61 -27.89
C ARG A 27 -7.81 10.63 -27.97
N GLN A 28 -7.09 10.57 -26.84
CA GLN A 28 -5.63 10.52 -26.84
C GLN A 28 -5.07 9.27 -27.53
N LEU A 29 -5.68 8.10 -27.32
CA LEU A 29 -5.29 6.87 -28.01
C LEU A 29 -5.52 6.92 -29.54
N LYS A 30 -6.50 7.69 -30.03
CA LYS A 30 -6.73 7.90 -31.46
C LYS A 30 -5.72 8.83 -32.12
N ASP A 31 -5.13 9.76 -31.37
CA ASP A 31 -4.13 10.67 -31.90
C ASP A 31 -2.72 10.06 -31.92
N ILE A 32 -2.39 9.16 -30.98
CA ILE A 32 -1.14 8.38 -30.99
C ILE A 32 -1.07 7.43 -32.20
N SER A 33 -2.20 6.84 -32.61
CA SER A 33 -2.25 5.95 -33.78
C SER A 33 -2.02 6.69 -35.11
N LYS A 34 -2.14 8.01 -35.16
CA LYS A 34 -1.89 8.81 -36.38
C LYS A 34 -0.43 9.25 -36.54
N ILE A 35 0.37 9.22 -35.48
CA ILE A 35 1.78 9.63 -35.49
C ILE A 35 2.70 8.48 -35.95
N LEU A 36 2.27 7.24 -35.82
CA LEU A 36 3.05 6.03 -36.15
C LEU A 36 2.97 5.58 -37.61
N VAL A 37 2.18 6.25 -38.47
CA VAL A 37 2.04 5.90 -39.91
C VAL A 37 2.81 6.86 -40.84
N GLY A 38 3.48 7.88 -40.30
CA GLY A 38 4.09 8.98 -41.09
C GLY A 38 5.57 8.86 -41.45
N SER A 39 6.29 7.80 -41.07
CA SER A 39 7.76 7.75 -41.22
C SER A 39 8.27 6.48 -41.92
N LEU A 40 7.72 6.14 -43.06
CA LEU A 40 8.35 5.21 -43.97
C LEU A 40 7.95 5.59 -45.40
N ILE A 41 8.82 6.32 -46.08
CA ILE A 41 9.06 6.43 -47.52
C ILE A 41 9.87 7.69 -47.77
N VAL A 42 11.16 7.59 -48.00
CA VAL A 42 11.94 8.21 -49.07
C VAL A 42 13.34 7.57 -49.09
N LEU A 43 13.49 6.57 -49.95
CA LEU A 43 14.75 6.16 -50.55
C LEU A 43 14.43 6.00 -52.03
N GLY A 44 14.75 7.01 -52.78
CA GLY A 44 14.62 7.05 -54.25
C GLY A 44 15.86 7.59 -54.88
N LEU A 45 16.60 6.72 -55.47
CA LEU A 45 17.48 6.79 -56.64
C LEU A 45 17.61 8.14 -57.36
N THR A 46 18.85 8.58 -57.56
CA THR A 46 19.23 9.19 -58.85
C THR A 46 20.64 8.76 -59.23
N ALA A 47 20.72 8.15 -60.38
CA ALA A 47 21.95 7.79 -61.08
C ALA A 47 22.17 8.76 -62.28
N CYS A 48 23.41 8.83 -62.70
CA CYS A 48 23.94 9.18 -64.04
C CYS A 48 24.20 10.66 -64.40
N GLY A 49 25.45 10.85 -64.81
CA GLY A 49 25.82 11.88 -65.79
C GLY A 49 27.30 12.29 -65.75
N GLY A 50 28.06 11.76 -66.65
CA GLY A 50 29.46 11.72 -66.92
C GLY A 50 30.15 13.02 -67.29
N GLY A 51 31.49 12.96 -67.43
CA GLY A 51 32.36 13.99 -67.98
C GLY A 51 33.84 13.80 -67.64
N SER A 52 34.59 13.43 -68.59
CA SER A 52 36.01 13.10 -68.70
C SER A 52 36.98 14.21 -68.25
N GLY A 53 38.15 13.77 -67.69
CA GLY A 53 39.34 14.63 -67.53
C GLY A 53 40.48 13.88 -66.84
N ALA A 54 41.47 13.41 -67.63
CA ALA A 54 42.63 12.65 -67.18
C ALA A 54 43.69 13.49 -66.49
N SER A 55 44.33 12.97 -65.44
CA SER A 55 45.78 13.08 -65.14
C SER A 55 46.16 12.21 -63.95
N GLY A 56 47.12 11.36 -64.13
CA GLY A 56 48.14 10.65 -63.45
C GLY A 56 47.94 10.08 -62.01
N PRO A 57 48.55 8.91 -61.78
CA PRO A 57 48.30 8.11 -60.56
C PRO A 57 49.20 8.55 -59.40
N VAL A 58 48.59 8.87 -58.28
CA VAL A 58 49.25 8.77 -56.98
C VAL A 58 48.39 7.77 -56.21
N SER A 59 48.96 6.54 -55.96
CA SER A 59 48.38 5.54 -55.06
C SER A 59 48.27 6.11 -53.64
N PRO A 60 47.10 6.23 -53.06
CA PRO A 60 47.00 6.41 -51.61
C PRO A 60 47.24 5.07 -50.95
N THR A 61 48.21 5.07 -50.02
CA THR A 61 48.38 4.02 -49.02
C THR A 61 47.00 3.74 -48.39
N PRO A 62 46.58 2.49 -48.25
CA PRO A 62 45.32 2.19 -47.56
C PRO A 62 45.46 2.58 -46.11
N THR A 63 44.82 3.69 -45.70
CA THR A 63 44.56 4.00 -44.33
C THR A 63 43.54 2.98 -43.83
N THR A 64 44.02 2.03 -43.02
CA THR A 64 43.16 1.14 -42.23
C THR A 64 42.20 2.06 -41.43
N PRO A 65 40.89 1.85 -41.49
CA PRO A 65 39.96 2.67 -40.70
C PRO A 65 40.33 2.47 -39.22
N ILE A 66 40.59 3.56 -38.53
CA ILE A 66 40.73 3.56 -37.06
C ILE A 66 39.35 3.19 -36.52
N VAL A 67 39.15 1.92 -36.19
CA VAL A 67 37.98 1.45 -35.48
C VAL A 67 38.12 1.99 -34.06
N THR A 68 37.39 3.02 -33.73
CA THR A 68 37.30 3.49 -32.33
C THR A 68 36.60 2.40 -31.54
N PRO A 69 37.21 1.83 -30.48
CA PRO A 69 36.60 0.79 -29.67
C PRO A 69 35.28 1.32 -29.07
N SER A 70 34.24 0.49 -29.08
CA SER A 70 32.97 0.82 -28.42
C SER A 70 33.17 1.04 -26.91
N ALA A 71 32.30 1.84 -26.32
CA ALA A 71 32.29 2.03 -24.87
C ALA A 71 31.97 0.69 -24.18
N PRO A 72 32.67 0.37 -23.07
CA PRO A 72 32.40 -0.87 -22.33
C PRO A 72 30.96 -0.91 -21.84
N ALA A 73 30.24 -2.03 -22.05
CA ALA A 73 28.86 -2.20 -21.59
C ALA A 73 28.59 -3.67 -21.22
N MET A 74 27.71 -3.86 -20.23
CA MET A 74 27.03 -5.12 -19.93
C MET A 74 25.69 -5.10 -20.62
N ASN A 75 25.46 -6.01 -21.57
CA ASN A 75 24.22 -6.03 -22.39
C ASN A 75 23.23 -7.11 -21.92
N ASP A 76 23.72 -8.17 -21.28
CA ASP A 76 22.88 -9.20 -20.64
C ASP A 76 23.64 -9.83 -19.46
N PHE A 77 22.92 -10.25 -18.44
CA PHE A 77 23.46 -10.93 -17.28
C PHE A 77 22.42 -11.91 -16.73
N MET A 78 22.84 -13.16 -16.46
CA MET A 78 21.93 -14.18 -15.96
C MET A 78 22.69 -15.30 -15.22
N PHE A 79 21.97 -16.06 -14.40
CA PHE A 79 22.39 -17.36 -13.91
C PHE A 79 21.62 -18.43 -14.66
N MET A 80 22.27 -19.16 -15.56
CA MET A 80 21.63 -20.23 -16.32
C MET A 80 21.51 -21.50 -15.47
N ALA A 81 20.32 -22.10 -15.40
CA ALA A 81 20.10 -23.37 -14.70
C ALA A 81 21.00 -24.51 -15.22
N SER A 82 21.34 -24.51 -16.51
CA SER A 82 22.26 -25.49 -17.11
C SER A 82 23.70 -25.41 -16.59
N GLN A 83 24.07 -24.31 -15.93
CA GLN A 83 25.40 -24.04 -15.38
C GLN A 83 25.43 -23.98 -13.85
N ASN A 84 24.26 -23.84 -13.23
CA ASN A 84 24.05 -23.74 -11.79
C ASN A 84 23.02 -24.79 -11.37
N THR A 85 23.49 -25.97 -10.94
CA THR A 85 22.63 -27.14 -10.68
C THR A 85 21.69 -26.96 -9.50
N GLN A 86 21.90 -25.93 -8.69
CA GLN A 86 21.01 -25.52 -7.60
C GLN A 86 19.80 -24.72 -8.08
N LEU A 87 19.75 -24.32 -9.37
CA LEU A 87 18.65 -23.58 -9.95
C LEU A 87 17.72 -24.49 -10.75
N ASP A 88 16.41 -24.38 -10.52
CA ASP A 88 15.39 -25.07 -11.32
C ASP A 88 15.12 -24.35 -12.66
N GLU A 89 15.33 -23.02 -12.69
CA GLU A 89 15.15 -22.17 -13.87
C GLU A 89 16.28 -21.16 -14.05
N THR A 90 16.38 -20.57 -15.24
CA THR A 90 17.35 -19.50 -15.53
C THR A 90 16.86 -18.18 -14.96
N LEU A 91 17.66 -17.58 -14.07
CA LEU A 91 17.37 -16.27 -13.47
C LEU A 91 18.03 -15.16 -14.30
N ARG A 92 17.24 -14.18 -14.77
CA ARG A 92 17.72 -13.05 -15.57
C ARG A 92 17.88 -11.80 -14.72
N GLY A 93 19.03 -11.12 -14.92
CA GLY A 93 19.32 -9.86 -14.30
C GLY A 93 18.62 -8.68 -14.99
N VAL A 94 18.11 -7.76 -14.20
CA VAL A 94 17.61 -6.46 -14.68
C VAL A 94 18.75 -5.45 -14.58
N ILE A 95 19.18 -4.89 -15.73
CA ILE A 95 20.26 -3.92 -15.82
C ILE A 95 19.66 -2.52 -15.78
N THR A 96 20.00 -1.75 -14.73
CA THR A 96 19.58 -0.36 -14.56
C THR A 96 20.81 0.51 -14.30
N GLY A 97 21.22 1.30 -15.29
CA GLY A 97 22.42 2.13 -15.22
C GLY A 97 23.71 1.32 -15.07
N ASP A 98 24.28 1.34 -13.89
CA ASP A 98 25.50 0.58 -13.49
C ASP A 98 25.19 -0.52 -12.46
N LYS A 99 23.92 -0.80 -12.19
CA LYS A 99 23.46 -1.85 -11.30
C LYS A 99 22.78 -2.98 -12.07
N ILE A 100 22.92 -4.19 -11.57
CA ILE A 100 22.30 -5.41 -12.09
C ILE A 100 21.64 -6.13 -10.91
N PHE A 101 20.33 -6.28 -10.97
CA PHE A 101 19.55 -6.94 -9.94
C PHE A 101 19.08 -8.31 -10.42
N LEU A 102 19.29 -9.34 -9.60
CA LEU A 102 18.71 -10.66 -9.80
C LEU A 102 17.98 -11.08 -8.54
N ARG A 103 16.97 -11.92 -8.74
CA ARG A 103 16.25 -12.57 -7.65
C ARG A 103 16.52 -14.05 -7.67
N THR A 104 16.70 -14.62 -6.50
CA THR A 104 16.72 -16.06 -6.32
C THR A 104 15.70 -16.47 -5.26
N PRO A 105 15.05 -17.64 -5.37
CA PRO A 105 14.42 -18.25 -4.23
C PRO A 105 15.42 -18.36 -3.07
N GLU A 106 14.96 -18.16 -1.83
CA GLU A 106 15.84 -18.11 -0.66
C GLU A 106 16.62 -19.43 -0.40
N VAL A 107 16.00 -20.55 -0.77
CA VAL A 107 16.64 -21.89 -0.66
C VAL A 107 17.85 -22.09 -1.55
N ILE A 108 18.12 -21.16 -2.46
CA ILE A 108 19.26 -21.24 -3.39
C ILE A 108 20.52 -20.77 -2.71
N ASP A 109 21.54 -21.64 -2.69
CA ASP A 109 22.90 -21.25 -2.28
C ASP A 109 23.50 -20.29 -3.32
N ILE A 110 23.52 -19.00 -2.98
CA ILE A 110 24.11 -17.93 -3.80
C ILE A 110 25.60 -17.74 -3.57
N GLY A 111 26.21 -18.51 -2.65
CA GLY A 111 27.64 -18.44 -2.36
C GLY A 111 28.52 -19.01 -3.46
N ASN A 112 27.95 -19.68 -4.48
CA ASN A 112 28.70 -20.32 -5.55
C ASN A 112 27.95 -20.40 -6.85
N LEU A 113 27.68 -19.24 -7.49
CA LEU A 113 26.97 -19.16 -8.79
C LEU A 113 27.89 -18.74 -9.92
N ALA A 114 27.74 -19.37 -11.10
CA ALA A 114 28.42 -19.00 -12.34
C ALA A 114 27.51 -18.08 -13.17
N ALA A 115 27.94 -16.82 -13.33
CA ALA A 115 27.20 -15.85 -14.13
C ALA A 115 27.48 -16.01 -15.63
N THR A 116 26.42 -16.00 -16.44
CA THR A 116 26.49 -15.87 -17.89
C THR A 116 26.19 -14.42 -18.27
N PHE A 117 27.09 -13.80 -19.03
CA PHE A 117 26.95 -12.40 -19.41
C PHE A 117 27.36 -12.15 -20.86
N VAL A 118 26.77 -11.09 -21.45
CA VAL A 118 27.09 -10.56 -22.78
C VAL A 118 27.59 -9.13 -22.62
N ILE A 119 28.79 -8.85 -23.17
CA ILE A 119 29.44 -7.55 -23.02
C ILE A 119 29.81 -6.90 -24.34
N GLU A 120 29.96 -5.58 -24.33
CA GLU A 120 30.79 -4.81 -25.23
C GLU A 120 32.10 -4.47 -24.51
N GLY A 121 33.19 -5.16 -24.87
CA GLY A 121 34.50 -5.06 -24.23
C GLY A 121 35.39 -6.26 -24.56
N GLU A 122 36.61 -6.29 -24.05
CA GLU A 122 37.57 -7.40 -24.24
C GLU A 122 37.68 -8.29 -23.02
N THR A 123 37.68 -7.69 -21.83
CA THR A 123 37.86 -8.41 -20.59
C THR A 123 36.84 -8.03 -19.52
N VAL A 124 36.51 -8.98 -18.67
CA VAL A 124 35.69 -8.79 -17.48
C VAL A 124 36.47 -9.26 -16.26
N THR A 125 36.54 -8.44 -15.23
CA THR A 125 37.24 -8.80 -13.98
C THR A 125 36.41 -8.50 -12.75
N ILE A 126 36.63 -9.29 -11.68
CA ILE A 126 36.18 -8.98 -10.31
C ILE A 126 37.44 -8.86 -9.45
N ASN A 127 37.68 -7.71 -8.83
CA ASN A 127 38.85 -7.43 -8.02
C ASN A 127 40.18 -7.78 -8.77
N GLY A 128 40.21 -7.55 -10.11
CA GLY A 128 41.38 -7.85 -10.96
C GLY A 128 41.48 -9.31 -11.45
N ASN A 129 40.63 -10.21 -10.97
CA ASN A 129 40.58 -11.61 -11.43
C ASN A 129 39.66 -11.74 -12.65
N GLU A 130 40.17 -12.32 -13.72
CA GLU A 130 39.42 -12.52 -14.95
C GLU A 130 38.22 -13.43 -14.75
N GLN A 131 37.11 -13.06 -15.37
CA GLN A 131 35.81 -13.75 -15.33
C GLN A 131 35.51 -14.37 -16.68
N VAL A 132 35.16 -15.64 -16.67
CA VAL A 132 34.73 -16.39 -17.86
C VAL A 132 33.22 -16.64 -17.76
N SER A 133 32.46 -16.08 -18.72
CA SER A 133 31.01 -16.19 -18.76
C SER A 133 30.54 -17.65 -18.72
N GLY A 134 29.66 -17.97 -17.77
CA GLY A 134 29.10 -19.30 -17.54
C GLY A 134 30.05 -20.33 -16.91
N VAL A 135 31.25 -19.92 -16.45
CA VAL A 135 32.27 -20.84 -15.92
C VAL A 135 32.77 -20.38 -14.55
N THR A 136 33.17 -19.10 -14.42
CA THR A 136 33.74 -18.62 -13.17
C THR A 136 32.62 -18.42 -12.13
N THR A 137 32.73 -19.14 -11.00
CA THR A 137 31.81 -19.02 -9.88
C THR A 137 32.23 -17.92 -8.92
N ASN A 138 31.27 -17.25 -8.35
CA ASN A 138 31.44 -16.21 -7.33
C ASN A 138 30.42 -16.35 -6.22
N ASP A 139 30.75 -15.77 -5.07
CA ASP A 139 29.84 -15.61 -3.95
C ASP A 139 29.05 -14.31 -4.12
N PHE A 140 27.72 -14.42 -4.24
CA PHE A 140 26.78 -13.31 -4.39
C PHE A 140 26.02 -13.00 -3.11
N SER A 141 26.41 -13.55 -1.96
CA SER A 141 25.84 -13.18 -0.66
C SER A 141 26.05 -11.71 -0.29
N GLN A 142 26.94 -11.04 -1.02
CA GLN A 142 27.18 -9.60 -0.97
C GLN A 142 27.25 -9.05 -2.40
N PRO A 143 27.01 -7.75 -2.62
CA PRO A 143 27.12 -7.13 -3.94
C PRO A 143 28.49 -7.37 -4.58
N VAL A 144 28.52 -7.80 -5.84
CA VAL A 144 29.73 -8.14 -6.59
C VAL A 144 29.94 -7.14 -7.73
N THR A 145 31.11 -6.50 -7.79
CA THR A 145 31.45 -5.52 -8.82
C THR A 145 32.21 -6.14 -9.97
N TYR A 146 31.61 -6.14 -11.15
CA TYR A 146 32.20 -6.53 -12.44
C TYR A 146 32.81 -5.30 -13.12
N THR A 147 34.06 -5.40 -13.55
CA THR A 147 34.73 -4.35 -14.32
C THR A 147 34.95 -4.84 -15.75
N ILE A 148 34.33 -4.16 -16.73
CA ILE A 148 34.48 -4.45 -18.17
C ILE A 148 35.49 -3.46 -18.73
N THR A 149 36.49 -3.95 -19.47
CA THR A 149 37.51 -3.12 -20.10
C THR A 149 37.58 -3.40 -21.60
N ASN A 150 37.64 -2.34 -22.42
CA ASN A 150 37.77 -2.45 -23.87
C ASN A 150 39.25 -2.40 -24.32
N SER A 151 39.53 -2.61 -25.61
CA SER A 151 40.86 -2.59 -26.21
C SER A 151 41.63 -1.26 -26.09
N ALA A 152 40.92 -0.16 -25.78
CA ALA A 152 41.55 1.11 -25.51
C ALA A 152 41.92 1.31 -24.04
N GLY A 153 41.65 0.34 -23.17
CA GLY A 153 41.87 0.42 -21.72
C GLY A 153 40.82 1.23 -20.97
N THR A 154 39.71 1.60 -21.62
CA THR A 154 38.59 2.24 -20.94
C THR A 154 37.80 1.19 -20.20
N SER A 155 37.42 1.49 -18.96
CA SER A 155 36.66 0.56 -18.11
C SER A 155 35.34 1.13 -17.67
N LYS A 156 34.34 0.24 -17.46
CA LYS A 156 33.07 0.53 -16.82
C LYS A 156 32.76 -0.55 -15.78
N GLN A 157 32.22 -0.13 -14.65
CA GLN A 157 31.84 -1.02 -13.56
C GLN A 157 30.33 -1.24 -13.53
N TYR A 158 29.94 -2.46 -13.15
CA TYR A 158 28.58 -2.84 -12.84
C TYR A 158 28.55 -3.57 -11.51
N THR A 159 27.66 -3.15 -10.62
CA THR A 159 27.44 -3.84 -9.35
C THR A 159 26.25 -4.80 -9.51
N VAL A 160 26.53 -6.09 -9.30
CA VAL A 160 25.54 -7.16 -9.30
C VAL A 160 25.09 -7.37 -7.86
N GLU A 161 23.80 -7.29 -7.64
CA GLU A 161 23.14 -7.53 -6.37
C GLU A 161 22.14 -8.67 -6.57
N VAL A 162 22.30 -9.77 -5.82
CA VAL A 162 21.40 -10.91 -5.82
C VAL A 162 20.53 -10.83 -4.59
N ILE A 163 19.24 -10.61 -4.80
CA ILE A 163 18.28 -10.45 -3.74
C ILE A 163 17.57 -11.79 -3.55
N GLN A 164 17.62 -12.31 -2.34
CA GLN A 164 16.82 -13.47 -1.97
C GLN A 164 15.38 -12.98 -1.69
N PHE A 165 14.62 -12.83 -2.76
CA PHE A 165 13.21 -12.52 -2.83
C PHE A 165 12.72 -11.41 -1.89
N THR A 166 13.23 -10.21 -1.96
CA THR A 166 12.87 -9.02 -1.15
C THR A 166 13.03 -9.12 0.36
N GLY A 167 13.23 -10.32 0.92
CA GLY A 167 13.35 -10.54 2.38
C GLY A 167 12.01 -10.59 3.13
N LEU A 168 10.88 -10.37 2.44
CA LEU A 168 9.55 -10.51 3.03
C LEU A 168 9.05 -11.97 2.96
N PRO A 169 8.10 -12.38 3.81
CA PRO A 169 7.36 -13.62 3.64
C PRO A 169 6.72 -13.71 2.24
N VAL A 170 6.66 -14.92 1.69
CA VAL A 170 6.05 -15.20 0.40
C VAL A 170 4.78 -16.02 0.57
N ILE A 171 3.66 -15.50 0.09
CA ILE A 171 2.37 -16.16 0.10
C ILE A 171 2.06 -16.69 -1.30
N ASN A 172 1.88 -18.00 -1.42
CA ASN A 172 1.42 -18.64 -2.64
C ASN A 172 -0.06 -19.01 -2.50
N LEU A 173 -0.90 -18.37 -3.29
CA LEU A 173 -2.34 -18.63 -3.39
C LEU A 173 -2.59 -19.46 -4.65
N THR A 174 -3.12 -20.67 -4.51
CA THR A 174 -3.46 -21.53 -5.64
C THR A 174 -4.95 -21.81 -5.62
N THR A 175 -5.69 -21.25 -6.58
CA THR A 175 -7.13 -21.52 -6.70
C THR A 175 -7.38 -22.83 -7.43
N ASP A 176 -8.49 -23.49 -7.12
CA ASP A 176 -8.89 -24.73 -7.78
C ASP A 176 -9.00 -24.54 -9.29
N ASN A 177 -8.30 -25.37 -10.06
CA ASN A 177 -8.21 -25.31 -11.53
C ASN A 177 -7.65 -23.98 -12.10
N GLY A 178 -6.93 -23.18 -11.31
CA GLY A 178 -6.40 -21.90 -11.73
C GLY A 178 -7.47 -20.83 -11.96
N ASN A 179 -8.63 -20.95 -11.33
CA ASN A 179 -9.73 -20.02 -11.50
C ASN A 179 -9.36 -18.61 -11.05
N ALA A 180 -9.71 -17.60 -11.85
CA ALA A 180 -9.51 -16.21 -11.51
C ALA A 180 -10.50 -15.75 -10.42
N ILE A 181 -10.07 -14.83 -9.55
CA ILE A 181 -10.92 -14.14 -8.56
C ILE A 181 -11.52 -12.93 -9.27
N THR A 182 -12.81 -12.97 -9.57
CA THR A 182 -13.47 -12.01 -10.48
C THR A 182 -14.46 -11.07 -9.83
N ASN A 183 -14.88 -11.34 -8.59
CA ASN A 183 -15.87 -10.53 -7.89
C ASN A 183 -15.62 -10.52 -6.37
N ARG A 184 -16.45 -9.79 -5.63
CA ARG A 184 -16.37 -9.60 -4.17
C ARG A 184 -17.39 -10.43 -3.40
N GLU A 185 -18.31 -11.07 -4.06
CA GLU A 185 -19.41 -11.83 -3.45
C GLU A 185 -19.05 -13.30 -3.29
N ASP A 186 -18.58 -13.93 -4.38
CA ASP A 186 -18.36 -15.37 -4.44
C ASP A 186 -16.93 -15.75 -4.03
N TYR A 187 -16.83 -16.69 -3.11
CA TYR A 187 -15.55 -17.27 -2.74
C TYR A 187 -15.10 -18.32 -3.76
N THR A 188 -13.84 -18.23 -4.13
CA THR A 188 -13.11 -19.24 -4.91
C THR A 188 -12.32 -20.10 -3.94
N THR A 189 -12.46 -21.43 -4.04
CA THR A 189 -11.71 -22.39 -3.23
C THR A 189 -10.30 -22.60 -3.73
N GLY A 190 -9.40 -23.03 -2.83
CA GLY A 190 -8.01 -23.30 -3.17
C GLY A 190 -7.16 -23.62 -1.96
N THR A 191 -5.86 -23.41 -2.11
CA THR A 191 -4.88 -23.60 -1.04
C THR A 191 -3.97 -22.38 -0.92
N VAL A 192 -3.44 -22.18 0.28
CA VAL A 192 -2.43 -21.18 0.59
C VAL A 192 -1.21 -21.85 1.22
N SER A 193 -0.03 -21.45 0.80
CA SER A 193 1.23 -21.74 1.46
C SER A 193 1.95 -20.44 1.77
N VAL A 194 2.67 -20.39 2.90
CA VAL A 194 3.53 -19.28 3.28
C VAL A 194 4.94 -19.82 3.40
N PHE A 195 5.87 -19.18 2.71
CA PHE A 195 7.28 -19.30 2.94
C PHE A 195 7.72 -18.11 3.78
N GLY A 196 8.03 -18.37 5.04
CA GLY A 196 8.19 -17.32 6.05
C GLY A 196 9.48 -16.53 5.97
N ASN A 197 10.46 -17.00 5.21
CA ASN A 197 11.74 -16.33 4.96
C ASN A 197 12.55 -16.06 6.24
N GLY A 198 12.33 -16.85 7.30
CA GLY A 198 12.93 -16.63 8.62
C GLY A 198 12.35 -15.41 9.37
N VAL A 199 11.36 -14.73 8.78
CA VAL A 199 10.65 -13.57 9.38
C VAL A 199 9.41 -14.05 10.14
N VAL A 200 8.65 -14.98 9.55
CA VAL A 200 7.46 -15.60 10.13
C VAL A 200 7.51 -17.12 9.96
N SER A 201 6.60 -17.82 10.59
CA SER A 201 6.48 -19.27 10.49
C SER A 201 5.97 -19.71 9.11
N ASP A 202 6.52 -20.82 8.58
CA ASP A 202 6.03 -21.42 7.34
C ASP A 202 4.63 -22.02 7.51
N LEU A 203 3.85 -21.97 6.43
CA LEU A 203 2.56 -22.62 6.33
C LEU A 203 2.51 -23.45 5.04
N ASP A 204 2.23 -24.74 5.17
CA ASP A 204 2.20 -25.62 4.01
C ASP A 204 0.76 -26.01 3.63
N ASN A 205 0.42 -25.69 2.39
CA ASN A 205 -0.74 -26.19 1.64
C ASN A 205 -2.08 -26.25 2.40
N MET A 206 -2.43 -25.13 3.06
CA MET A 206 -3.67 -25.00 3.82
C MET A 206 -4.85 -24.70 2.90
N THR A 207 -5.96 -25.44 3.06
CA THR A 207 -7.20 -25.13 2.32
C THR A 207 -7.73 -23.76 2.71
N MET A 208 -8.09 -22.96 1.70
CA MET A 208 -8.65 -21.63 1.84
C MET A 208 -9.82 -21.37 0.89
N GLU A 209 -10.58 -20.35 1.20
CA GLU A 209 -11.53 -19.68 0.31
C GLU A 209 -11.08 -18.23 0.15
N ILE A 210 -11.11 -17.68 -1.06
CA ILE A 210 -10.66 -16.32 -1.34
C ILE A 210 -11.62 -15.60 -2.27
N ARG A 211 -11.84 -14.30 -2.04
CA ARG A 211 -12.65 -13.43 -2.90
C ARG A 211 -12.06 -12.03 -2.98
N GLY A 212 -12.53 -11.22 -3.91
CA GLY A 212 -12.25 -9.79 -3.93
C GLY A 212 -12.83 -9.07 -2.70
N ARG A 213 -12.29 -7.87 -2.41
CA ARG A 213 -12.81 -6.97 -1.38
C ARG A 213 -12.62 -5.50 -1.76
N GLY A 214 -13.09 -4.60 -0.90
CA GLY A 214 -12.96 -3.15 -1.04
C GLY A 214 -14.03 -2.55 -1.97
N ASN A 215 -14.21 -1.26 -1.88
CA ASN A 215 -15.15 -0.49 -2.70
C ASN A 215 -14.42 0.14 -3.90
N SER A 216 -13.86 1.34 -3.74
CA SER A 216 -13.05 2.01 -4.76
C SER A 216 -11.80 1.21 -5.14
N THR A 217 -11.14 0.59 -4.16
CA THR A 217 -9.90 -0.18 -4.35
C THR A 217 -10.10 -1.43 -5.22
N TRP A 218 -11.29 -2.05 -5.22
CA TRP A 218 -11.60 -3.14 -6.15
C TRP A 218 -11.61 -2.69 -7.62
N GLY A 219 -11.89 -1.40 -7.88
CA GLY A 219 -11.82 -0.80 -9.21
C GLY A 219 -10.39 -0.57 -9.72
N MET A 220 -9.38 -0.60 -8.84
CA MET A 220 -7.97 -0.35 -9.18
C MET A 220 -7.33 -1.56 -9.88
N PRO A 221 -6.21 -1.38 -10.60
CA PRO A 221 -5.49 -2.48 -11.28
C PRO A 221 -5.07 -3.60 -10.33
N LYS A 222 -4.39 -3.29 -9.24
CA LYS A 222 -3.99 -4.24 -8.18
C LYS A 222 -5.17 -4.49 -7.26
N LYS A 223 -5.61 -5.76 -7.18
CA LYS A 223 -6.84 -6.14 -6.50
C LYS A 223 -6.60 -6.49 -5.03
N PRO A 224 -7.36 -5.92 -4.09
CA PRO A 224 -7.38 -6.40 -2.71
C PRO A 224 -8.24 -7.66 -2.57
N TYR A 225 -7.87 -8.53 -1.61
CA TYR A 225 -8.56 -9.80 -1.38
C TYR A 225 -8.95 -9.99 0.09
N GLN A 226 -9.94 -10.85 0.29
CA GLN A 226 -10.27 -11.43 1.59
C GLN A 226 -10.15 -12.94 1.49
N MET A 227 -9.28 -13.51 2.32
CA MET A 227 -9.08 -14.95 2.45
C MET A 227 -9.74 -15.46 3.72
N LYS A 228 -10.21 -16.70 3.67
CA LYS A 228 -10.75 -17.44 4.81
C LYS A 228 -10.14 -18.83 4.84
N LEU A 229 -9.40 -19.14 5.89
CA LEU A 229 -8.82 -20.47 6.14
C LEU A 229 -9.90 -21.47 6.56
N SER A 230 -9.68 -22.75 6.27
CA SER A 230 -10.61 -23.81 6.65
C SER A 230 -10.75 -23.99 8.18
N SER A 231 -9.73 -23.62 8.96
CA SER A 231 -9.74 -23.62 10.42
C SER A 231 -9.03 -22.38 10.98
N LYS A 232 -9.35 -22.02 12.24
CA LYS A 232 -8.60 -20.97 12.95
C LYS A 232 -7.16 -21.42 13.17
N ARG A 233 -6.21 -20.52 12.89
CA ARG A 233 -4.80 -20.68 13.20
C ARG A 233 -4.05 -19.37 13.08
N GLU A 234 -2.84 -19.33 13.58
CA GLU A 234 -1.87 -18.26 13.31
C GLU A 234 -1.60 -18.17 11.80
N PHE A 235 -1.49 -16.94 11.30
CA PHE A 235 -1.13 -16.66 9.93
C PHE A 235 -0.16 -15.49 9.92
N LEU A 236 1.04 -15.68 9.38
CA LEU A 236 2.16 -14.74 9.46
C LEU A 236 2.50 -14.37 10.93
N ASP A 237 2.45 -15.34 11.82
CA ASP A 237 2.63 -15.23 13.28
C ASP A 237 1.63 -14.29 14.00
N MET A 238 0.63 -13.77 13.29
CA MET A 238 -0.50 -13.06 13.89
C MET A 238 -1.46 -14.03 14.55
N GLU A 239 -2.20 -13.57 15.57
CA GLU A 239 -3.10 -14.35 16.41
C GLU A 239 -4.16 -15.15 15.65
N ASN A 240 -4.53 -16.29 16.22
CA ASN A 240 -5.39 -17.31 15.60
C ASN A 240 -6.72 -16.79 15.07
N ASP A 241 -6.93 -16.83 13.77
CA ASP A 241 -8.25 -16.67 13.16
C ASP A 241 -8.36 -17.35 11.79
N LYS A 242 -9.54 -17.18 11.15
CA LYS A 242 -9.80 -17.70 9.80
C LYS A 242 -9.70 -16.66 8.71
N LYS A 243 -10.09 -15.39 8.97
CA LYS A 243 -10.23 -14.37 7.95
C LYS A 243 -9.07 -13.38 7.97
N TRP A 244 -8.48 -13.19 6.80
CA TRP A 244 -7.32 -12.35 6.59
C TRP A 244 -7.54 -11.45 5.39
N LEU A 245 -7.08 -10.21 5.46
CA LEU A 245 -7.25 -9.24 4.40
C LEU A 245 -5.90 -8.96 3.74
N PHE A 246 -5.94 -8.88 2.42
CA PHE A 246 -4.82 -8.55 1.56
C PHE A 246 -5.07 -7.14 1.02
N LEU A 247 -4.53 -6.13 1.69
CA LEU A 247 -4.64 -4.73 1.25
C LEU A 247 -3.64 -4.50 0.12
N ALA A 248 -4.15 -4.01 -1.00
CA ALA A 248 -3.36 -3.86 -2.21
C ALA A 248 -2.42 -2.65 -2.17
N GLU A 249 -2.71 -1.64 -1.35
CA GLU A 249 -1.97 -0.39 -1.19
C GLU A 249 -1.64 0.31 -2.54
N TYR A 250 -2.52 0.17 -3.54
CA TYR A 250 -2.23 0.66 -4.89
C TYR A 250 -2.17 2.18 -4.97
N ALA A 251 -3.02 2.86 -4.20
CA ALA A 251 -3.04 4.32 -4.12
C ALA A 251 -2.06 4.87 -3.07
N ASP A 252 -1.63 4.07 -2.11
CA ASP A 252 -0.55 4.44 -1.19
C ASP A 252 0.80 3.96 -1.74
N LYS A 253 1.50 4.82 -2.44
CA LYS A 253 2.79 4.51 -3.04
C LYS A 253 3.88 4.20 -2.02
N THR A 254 3.72 4.66 -0.77
CA THR A 254 4.62 4.28 0.33
C THR A 254 4.29 2.90 0.91
N MET A 255 3.04 2.45 0.79
CA MET A 255 2.45 1.28 1.45
C MET A 255 2.51 1.36 3.00
N LEU A 256 2.76 2.54 3.58
CA LEU A 256 3.05 2.71 5.01
C LEU A 256 1.91 3.36 5.82
N ARG A 257 0.96 4.03 5.17
CA ARG A 257 -0.02 4.88 5.87
C ARG A 257 -0.90 4.11 6.85
N ASN A 258 -1.42 2.97 6.43
CA ASN A 258 -2.14 2.07 7.33
C ASN A 258 -1.25 1.60 8.49
N GLN A 259 -0.02 1.15 8.18
CA GLN A 259 0.91 0.66 9.20
C GLN A 259 1.25 1.72 10.25
N ILE A 260 1.50 2.97 9.82
CA ILE A 260 1.85 4.05 10.77
C ILE A 260 0.64 4.45 11.63
N ALA A 261 -0.57 4.39 11.08
CA ALA A 261 -1.79 4.57 11.87
C ALA A 261 -1.94 3.45 12.92
N TYR A 262 -1.61 2.20 12.59
CA TYR A 262 -1.60 1.09 13.55
C TYR A 262 -0.50 1.26 14.60
N GLU A 263 0.69 1.76 14.25
CA GLU A 263 1.72 2.10 15.25
C GLU A 263 1.22 3.17 16.25
N MET A 264 0.41 4.13 15.80
CA MET A 264 -0.25 5.07 16.72
C MET A 264 -1.31 4.36 17.58
N GLY A 265 -2.01 3.39 17.02
CA GLY A 265 -2.94 2.53 17.75
C GLY A 265 -2.26 1.71 18.85
N TYR A 266 -1.06 1.17 18.59
CA TYR A 266 -0.28 0.46 19.62
C TYR A 266 0.25 1.37 20.72
N LEU A 267 0.37 2.67 20.46
CA LEU A 267 0.67 3.69 21.50
C LEU A 267 -0.57 4.15 22.27
N SER A 268 -1.78 3.76 21.82
CA SER A 268 -3.04 4.21 22.39
C SER A 268 -3.56 3.28 23.49
N ASP A 269 -4.63 3.70 24.15
CA ASP A 269 -5.42 2.91 25.09
C ASP A 269 -6.68 2.30 24.41
N LEU A 270 -6.70 2.22 23.05
CA LEU A 270 -7.75 1.52 22.32
C LEU A 270 -7.76 0.03 22.68
N ALA A 271 -8.95 -0.53 22.83
CA ALA A 271 -9.11 -1.91 23.29
C ALA A 271 -8.43 -2.96 22.38
N TRP A 272 -8.33 -2.66 21.11
CA TRP A 272 -7.65 -3.49 20.13
C TRP A 272 -7.17 -2.65 18.94
N THR A 273 -6.00 -2.99 18.42
CA THR A 273 -5.43 -2.43 17.19
C THR A 273 -5.11 -3.57 16.25
N THR A 274 -5.47 -3.44 14.98
CA THR A 274 -5.23 -4.40 13.92
C THR A 274 -3.75 -4.77 13.82
N ASP A 275 -3.43 -6.05 13.91
CA ASP A 275 -2.10 -6.57 13.62
C ASP A 275 -1.94 -6.83 12.12
N SER A 276 -0.70 -6.74 11.63
CA SER A 276 -0.43 -6.79 10.20
C SER A 276 1.01 -7.14 9.88
N GLU A 277 1.22 -7.69 8.67
CA GLU A 277 2.52 -8.02 8.14
C GLU A 277 2.57 -7.77 6.62
N PHE A 278 3.72 -7.36 6.08
CA PHE A 278 3.94 -7.24 4.65
C PHE A 278 4.38 -8.57 4.06
N ALA A 279 3.83 -8.93 2.92
CA ALA A 279 4.20 -10.17 2.23
C ALA A 279 4.15 -10.01 0.71
N GLU A 280 4.99 -10.76 0.04
CA GLU A 280 4.94 -10.95 -1.41
C GLU A 280 3.85 -11.96 -1.75
N VAL A 281 3.00 -11.66 -2.72
CA VAL A 281 1.86 -12.51 -3.05
C VAL A 281 1.97 -13.05 -4.47
N PHE A 282 1.84 -14.36 -4.61
CA PHE A 282 1.63 -15.04 -5.88
C PHE A 282 0.21 -15.62 -5.91
N LEU A 283 -0.46 -15.47 -7.04
CA LEU A 283 -1.76 -16.08 -7.31
C LEU A 283 -1.64 -16.95 -8.56
N ASN A 284 -1.82 -18.26 -8.42
CA ASN A 284 -1.66 -19.24 -9.50
C ASN A 284 -0.31 -19.07 -10.22
N GLU A 285 0.78 -19.03 -9.44
CA GLU A 285 2.16 -18.86 -9.89
C GLU A 285 2.48 -17.48 -10.50
N GLU A 286 1.51 -16.56 -10.60
CA GLU A 286 1.72 -15.20 -11.08
C GLU A 286 1.94 -14.23 -9.92
N TYR A 287 3.06 -13.52 -9.90
CA TYR A 287 3.37 -12.49 -8.92
C TYR A 287 2.32 -11.37 -8.95
N GLN A 288 1.75 -11.04 -7.80
CA GLN A 288 0.73 -10.00 -7.64
C GLN A 288 1.26 -8.72 -6.97
N GLY A 289 2.50 -8.73 -6.50
CA GLY A 289 3.10 -7.60 -5.80
C GLY A 289 3.15 -7.79 -4.29
N THR A 290 3.65 -6.78 -3.60
CA THR A 290 3.70 -6.69 -2.15
C THR A 290 2.33 -6.30 -1.61
N TYR A 291 1.81 -7.02 -0.64
CA TYR A 291 0.55 -6.74 0.04
C TYR A 291 0.78 -6.46 1.51
N HIS A 292 -0.04 -5.60 2.07
CA HIS A 292 -0.19 -5.44 3.51
C HIS A 292 -1.26 -6.41 3.99
N ILE A 293 -0.85 -7.46 4.68
CA ILE A 293 -1.74 -8.53 5.18
C ILE A 293 -2.19 -8.14 6.58
N THR A 294 -3.49 -8.06 6.80
CA THR A 294 -4.03 -7.57 8.06
C THR A 294 -5.09 -8.52 8.63
N GLN A 295 -5.26 -8.46 9.94
CA GLN A 295 -6.44 -9.00 10.58
C GLN A 295 -7.69 -8.27 10.05
N LYS A 296 -8.82 -8.97 10.03
CA LYS A 296 -10.11 -8.36 9.72
C LYS A 296 -10.73 -7.77 10.99
N VAL A 297 -11.30 -6.58 10.89
CA VAL A 297 -12.16 -6.02 11.95
C VAL A 297 -13.41 -6.90 12.06
N GLU A 298 -13.48 -7.69 13.13
CA GLU A 298 -14.60 -8.55 13.48
C GLU A 298 -14.51 -8.97 14.95
N GLU A 299 -15.57 -9.55 15.48
CA GLU A 299 -15.60 -10.09 16.84
C GLU A 299 -14.65 -11.28 16.98
N GLY A 300 -13.94 -11.35 18.09
CA GLY A 300 -13.04 -12.45 18.45
C GLY A 300 -12.23 -12.18 19.70
N SER A 301 -11.83 -13.25 20.41
CA SER A 301 -10.99 -13.13 21.61
C SER A 301 -9.64 -12.46 21.34
N ASP A 302 -9.14 -12.61 20.11
CA ASP A 302 -7.84 -12.08 19.67
C ASP A 302 -8.02 -10.92 18.66
N ARG A 303 -9.21 -10.33 18.66
CA ARG A 303 -9.62 -9.17 17.86
C ARG A 303 -10.46 -8.24 18.72
N VAL A 304 -11.65 -7.83 18.26
CA VAL A 304 -12.56 -7.04 19.09
C VAL A 304 -13.28 -7.97 20.05
N ASP A 305 -12.81 -8.05 21.28
CA ASP A 305 -13.45 -8.89 22.31
C ASP A 305 -14.74 -8.22 22.79
N LEU A 306 -15.86 -8.79 22.42
CA LEU A 306 -17.21 -8.34 22.75
C LEU A 306 -17.86 -9.15 23.88
N GLY A 307 -17.16 -10.17 24.42
CA GLY A 307 -17.75 -11.15 25.30
C GLY A 307 -18.98 -11.81 24.68
N ASP A 308 -19.93 -12.26 25.52
CA ASP A 308 -21.10 -13.01 25.05
C ASP A 308 -22.21 -12.11 24.44
N ASN A 309 -22.21 -10.80 24.70
CA ASN A 309 -23.37 -9.95 24.41
C ASN A 309 -23.00 -8.56 23.86
N GLY A 310 -21.76 -8.32 23.51
CA GLY A 310 -21.31 -7.03 23.00
C GLY A 310 -21.72 -6.77 21.55
N PHE A 311 -21.49 -5.56 21.11
CA PHE A 311 -21.83 -5.08 19.78
C PHE A 311 -20.60 -4.44 19.14
N LEU A 312 -20.31 -4.81 17.89
CA LEU A 312 -19.43 -4.07 17.00
C LEU A 312 -20.30 -3.29 16.02
N LEU A 313 -20.08 -2.00 15.96
CA LEU A 313 -20.88 -1.04 15.22
C LEU A 313 -20.01 -0.26 14.25
N GLU A 314 -20.59 0.14 13.12
CA GLU A 314 -19.91 0.94 12.11
C GLU A 314 -20.80 2.13 11.72
N ILE A 315 -20.24 3.34 11.73
CA ILE A 315 -20.89 4.47 11.05
C ILE A 315 -20.58 4.33 9.57
N ASP A 316 -21.61 4.27 8.75
CA ASP A 316 -21.52 4.02 7.31
C ASP A 316 -22.59 4.79 6.52
N GLN A 317 -22.57 4.66 5.20
CA GLN A 317 -23.52 5.24 4.26
C GLN A 317 -24.49 4.18 3.75
N LEU A 318 -25.74 4.57 3.51
CA LEU A 318 -26.79 3.65 3.03
C LEU A 318 -26.40 2.91 1.73
N GLU A 319 -25.67 3.59 0.85
CA GLU A 319 -25.23 3.07 -0.44
C GLU A 319 -24.11 2.03 -0.33
N ARG A 320 -23.49 1.89 0.85
CA ARG A 320 -22.39 0.96 1.11
C ARG A 320 -22.81 -0.29 1.85
N LEU A 321 -24.03 -0.32 2.36
CA LEU A 321 -24.56 -1.46 3.09
C LEU A 321 -24.81 -2.65 2.15
N ASP A 322 -24.47 -3.84 2.63
CA ASP A 322 -24.85 -5.07 1.99
C ASP A 322 -26.37 -5.34 2.19
N PRO A 323 -27.02 -6.10 1.28
CA PRO A 323 -28.47 -6.36 1.39
C PRO A 323 -28.93 -6.99 2.70
N ASP A 324 -28.04 -7.71 3.37
CA ASP A 324 -28.32 -8.43 4.63
C ASP A 324 -27.88 -7.62 5.86
N ASP A 325 -27.32 -6.42 5.70
CA ASP A 325 -26.89 -5.58 6.81
C ASP A 325 -28.09 -5.09 7.63
N VAL A 326 -27.96 -5.17 8.93
CA VAL A 326 -28.94 -4.67 9.90
C VAL A 326 -28.43 -3.36 10.49
N TYR A 327 -29.15 -2.29 10.24
CA TYR A 327 -28.78 -0.94 10.64
C TYR A 327 -29.95 -0.18 11.27
N PHE A 328 -29.62 0.92 11.91
CA PHE A 328 -30.58 1.94 12.37
C PHE A 328 -30.02 3.34 12.15
N GLU A 329 -30.91 4.33 12.16
CA GLU A 329 -30.52 5.74 12.10
C GLU A 329 -30.73 6.38 13.46
N THR A 330 -29.73 7.13 13.94
CA THR A 330 -29.89 8.09 15.03
C THR A 330 -30.29 9.46 14.47
N ASP A 331 -30.38 10.48 15.33
CA ASP A 331 -30.59 11.86 14.84
C ASP A 331 -29.39 12.37 14.01
N THR A 332 -28.23 11.73 14.12
CA THR A 332 -26.96 12.19 13.55
C THR A 332 -26.42 11.25 12.46
N PHE A 333 -26.44 9.94 12.67
CA PHE A 333 -25.74 8.97 11.82
C PHE A 333 -26.56 7.73 11.51
N LEU A 334 -26.21 7.08 10.39
CA LEU A 334 -26.58 5.70 10.12
C LEU A 334 -25.54 4.79 10.80
N ILE A 335 -26.03 3.82 11.58
CA ILE A 335 -25.22 2.86 12.34
C ILE A 335 -25.53 1.46 11.85
N ASN A 336 -24.53 0.82 11.25
CA ASN A 336 -24.56 -0.57 10.83
C ASN A 336 -24.11 -1.47 11.99
N ILE A 337 -24.86 -2.53 12.27
CA ILE A 337 -24.51 -3.51 13.30
C ILE A 337 -23.71 -4.62 12.62
N LYS A 338 -22.40 -4.64 12.86
CA LYS A 338 -21.50 -5.65 12.29
C LYS A 338 -21.53 -6.95 13.07
N GLU A 339 -21.65 -6.86 14.40
CA GLU A 339 -21.80 -7.99 15.32
C GLU A 339 -22.68 -7.62 16.51
N PRO A 340 -23.46 -8.53 17.04
CA PRO A 340 -23.80 -9.85 16.46
C PRO A 340 -24.78 -9.72 15.28
N SER A 341 -24.93 -10.80 14.52
CA SER A 341 -26.00 -10.88 13.51
C SER A 341 -27.38 -10.83 14.21
N LEU A 342 -28.21 -9.85 13.88
CA LEU A 342 -29.49 -9.57 14.52
C LEU A 342 -30.62 -9.41 13.51
N GLU A 343 -31.85 -9.55 14.02
CA GLU A 343 -33.06 -9.08 13.34
C GLU A 343 -33.63 -7.83 14.05
N ARG A 344 -34.34 -6.95 13.30
CA ARG A 344 -34.88 -5.68 13.84
C ARG A 344 -35.88 -5.83 14.99
N ASN A 345 -36.46 -7.01 15.16
CA ASN A 345 -37.36 -7.35 16.26
C ASN A 345 -36.65 -7.94 17.49
N ASP A 346 -35.35 -8.17 17.44
CA ASP A 346 -34.60 -8.69 18.56
C ASP A 346 -34.50 -7.72 19.72
N SER A 347 -34.47 -8.24 20.94
CA SER A 347 -34.30 -7.41 22.13
C SER A 347 -32.95 -6.72 22.17
N GLN A 348 -31.90 -7.33 21.59
CA GLN A 348 -30.57 -6.78 21.46
C GLN A 348 -30.56 -5.59 20.49
N TYR A 349 -31.27 -5.68 19.35
CA TYR A 349 -31.46 -4.55 18.44
C TYR A 349 -32.13 -3.36 19.14
N GLN A 350 -33.21 -3.63 19.89
CA GLN A 350 -33.91 -2.58 20.63
C GLN A 350 -33.05 -1.97 21.74
N PHE A 351 -32.19 -2.78 22.38
CA PHE A 351 -31.25 -2.31 23.39
C PHE A 351 -30.22 -1.33 22.79
N ILE A 352 -29.52 -1.76 21.72
CA ILE A 352 -28.43 -0.96 21.17
C ILE A 352 -28.96 0.33 20.53
N THR A 353 -30.09 0.27 19.82
CA THR A 353 -30.75 1.45 19.26
C THR A 353 -31.12 2.46 20.35
N ARG A 354 -31.70 2.00 21.45
CA ARG A 354 -32.06 2.85 22.59
C ARG A 354 -30.82 3.46 23.25
N LEU A 355 -29.76 2.68 23.47
CA LEU A 355 -28.52 3.15 24.10
C LEU A 355 -27.90 4.30 23.31
N LEU A 356 -27.78 4.18 21.99
CA LEU A 356 -27.20 5.22 21.13
C LEU A 356 -28.11 6.46 21.07
N PHE A 357 -29.42 6.27 21.06
CA PHE A 357 -30.36 7.38 21.13
C PHE A 357 -30.26 8.12 22.47
N GLU A 358 -30.23 7.43 23.60
CA GLU A 358 -30.03 8.02 24.94
C GLU A 358 -28.68 8.75 25.06
N PHE A 359 -27.63 8.19 24.49
CA PHE A 359 -26.33 8.84 24.39
C PHE A 359 -26.42 10.17 23.64
N GLU A 360 -26.96 10.19 22.43
CA GLU A 360 -27.07 11.43 21.63
C GLU A 360 -28.00 12.45 22.30
N GLN A 361 -29.12 12.04 22.85
CA GLN A 361 -30.02 12.92 23.60
C GLN A 361 -29.29 13.58 24.79
N THR A 362 -28.45 12.82 25.48
CA THR A 362 -27.64 13.37 26.59
C THR A 362 -26.54 14.29 26.08
N LEU A 363 -25.82 13.88 25.04
CA LEU A 363 -24.73 14.65 24.43
C LEU A 363 -25.21 16.03 23.94
N TYR A 364 -26.42 16.10 23.37
CA TYR A 364 -26.97 17.36 22.87
C TYR A 364 -27.84 18.12 23.90
N SER A 365 -27.95 17.61 25.13
CA SER A 365 -28.66 18.31 26.21
C SER A 365 -27.89 19.52 26.74
N ASN A 366 -28.58 20.37 27.51
CA ASN A 366 -27.93 21.49 28.19
C ASN A 366 -27.00 21.07 29.34
N THR A 367 -27.12 19.83 29.82
CA THR A 367 -26.35 19.25 30.92
C THR A 367 -25.34 18.21 30.41
N PHE A 368 -24.96 18.25 29.18
CA PHE A 368 -24.13 17.23 28.53
C PHE A 368 -22.77 17.01 29.24
N ALA A 369 -22.17 18.06 29.76
CA ALA A 369 -20.88 18.01 30.46
C ALA A 369 -21.00 17.78 31.98
N ASP A 370 -22.22 17.46 32.50
CA ASP A 370 -22.37 17.13 33.93
C ASP A 370 -21.60 15.83 34.22
N PRO A 371 -20.68 15.83 35.23
CA PRO A 371 -19.86 14.64 35.50
C PRO A 371 -20.66 13.41 35.95
N SER A 372 -21.88 13.61 36.48
CA SER A 372 -22.72 12.52 36.98
C SER A 372 -23.85 12.11 36.04
N ASN A 373 -24.31 13.00 35.16
CA ASN A 373 -25.47 12.76 34.29
C ASN A 373 -25.25 13.17 32.83
N GLY A 374 -24.02 13.52 32.47
CA GLY A 374 -23.63 13.90 31.13
C GLY A 374 -23.11 12.73 30.30
N TYR A 375 -22.47 13.06 29.16
CA TYR A 375 -21.94 12.11 28.19
C TYR A 375 -20.95 11.10 28.79
N ALA A 376 -20.21 11.48 29.83
CA ALA A 376 -19.21 10.64 30.50
C ALA A 376 -19.79 9.35 31.13
N GLN A 377 -21.12 9.23 31.27
CA GLN A 377 -21.76 7.98 31.66
C GLN A 377 -21.84 6.96 30.51
N PHE A 378 -21.89 7.44 29.28
CA PHE A 378 -22.12 6.61 28.10
C PHE A 378 -20.82 6.20 27.41
N ILE A 379 -19.80 7.09 27.37
CA ILE A 379 -18.60 6.87 26.58
C ILE A 379 -17.37 6.63 27.47
N ASP A 380 -16.48 5.83 26.98
CA ASP A 380 -15.11 5.72 27.43
C ASP A 380 -14.31 6.90 26.85
N ILE A 381 -14.02 7.89 27.68
CA ILE A 381 -13.46 9.16 27.23
C ILE A 381 -12.05 8.96 26.65
N GLU A 382 -11.26 8.05 27.19
CA GLU A 382 -9.89 7.78 26.75
C GLU A 382 -9.89 7.21 25.34
N SER A 383 -10.74 6.22 25.05
CA SER A 383 -10.87 5.66 23.70
C SER A 383 -11.39 6.69 22.67
N PHE A 384 -12.32 7.58 23.07
CA PHE A 384 -12.80 8.65 22.21
C PHE A 384 -11.69 9.66 21.89
N ILE A 385 -10.84 10.00 22.85
CA ILE A 385 -9.71 10.92 22.67
C ILE A 385 -8.64 10.28 21.79
N ASP A 386 -8.26 9.03 22.04
CA ASP A 386 -7.23 8.35 21.26
C ASP A 386 -7.67 8.17 19.81
N TRP A 387 -8.89 7.68 19.57
CA TRP A 387 -9.42 7.56 18.21
C TRP A 387 -9.48 8.93 17.51
N TYR A 388 -9.95 9.97 18.21
CA TYR A 388 -9.96 11.34 17.70
C TYR A 388 -8.57 11.81 17.30
N LEU A 389 -7.61 11.71 18.22
CA LEU A 389 -6.25 12.20 17.98
C LEU A 389 -5.57 11.46 16.83
N ILE A 390 -5.69 10.14 16.75
CA ILE A 390 -5.12 9.37 15.65
C ILE A 390 -5.76 9.81 14.33
N SER A 391 -7.07 9.88 14.27
CA SER A 391 -7.81 10.31 13.07
C SER A 391 -7.55 11.77 12.71
N GLU A 392 -7.37 12.66 13.68
CA GLU A 392 -7.08 14.08 13.47
C GLU A 392 -5.62 14.30 13.04
N ILE A 393 -4.66 13.65 13.70
CA ILE A 393 -3.24 13.73 13.33
C ILE A 393 -3.01 13.25 11.91
N THR A 394 -3.62 12.15 11.54
CA THR A 394 -3.49 11.57 10.20
C THR A 394 -4.35 12.27 9.16
N LYS A 395 -5.34 13.05 9.56
CA LYS A 395 -6.41 13.61 8.71
C LYS A 395 -6.98 12.54 7.76
N ASN A 396 -7.30 11.37 8.31
CA ASN A 396 -7.94 10.32 7.54
C ASN A 396 -9.25 10.84 6.92
N VAL A 397 -9.39 10.71 5.60
CA VAL A 397 -10.50 11.30 4.84
C VAL A 397 -11.86 10.82 5.35
N ASP A 398 -12.00 9.53 5.62
CA ASP A 398 -13.26 8.93 6.03
C ASP A 398 -13.59 9.19 7.51
N SER A 399 -12.61 9.58 8.33
CA SER A 399 -12.79 9.82 9.78
C SER A 399 -13.69 11.02 10.12
N ARG A 400 -14.14 11.78 9.11
CA ARG A 400 -15.19 12.79 9.29
C ARG A 400 -16.59 12.16 9.38
N PHE A 401 -16.68 10.94 9.86
CA PHE A 401 -17.88 10.13 10.01
C PHE A 401 -18.62 9.91 8.69
N PHE A 402 -17.80 9.61 7.67
CA PHE A 402 -18.32 9.27 6.36
C PHE A 402 -18.60 7.76 6.27
N SER A 403 -17.60 6.93 6.57
CA SER A 403 -17.73 5.47 6.60
C SER A 403 -16.51 4.84 7.29
N SER A 404 -16.54 3.53 7.50
CA SER A 404 -15.42 2.76 8.06
C SER A 404 -15.01 3.21 9.47
N ILE A 405 -15.96 3.76 10.25
CA ILE A 405 -15.72 4.23 11.61
C ILE A 405 -16.34 3.25 12.58
N TYR A 406 -15.47 2.50 13.23
CA TYR A 406 -15.87 1.46 14.15
C TYR A 406 -15.92 1.96 15.59
N PHE A 407 -16.85 1.43 16.33
CA PHE A 407 -16.96 1.53 17.77
C PHE A 407 -17.69 0.32 18.34
N HIS A 408 -17.52 0.06 19.61
CA HIS A 408 -18.09 -1.14 20.21
C HIS A 408 -18.60 -0.86 21.62
N VAL A 409 -19.47 -1.73 22.10
CA VAL A 409 -20.01 -1.64 23.46
C VAL A 409 -20.40 -3.01 23.98
N ILE A 410 -20.06 -3.29 25.23
CA ILE A 410 -20.54 -4.45 25.98
C ILE A 410 -21.64 -3.96 26.93
N PRO A 411 -22.82 -4.60 26.98
CA PRO A 411 -23.90 -4.16 27.86
C PRO A 411 -23.47 -4.05 29.32
N GLY A 412 -23.64 -2.86 29.89
CA GLY A 412 -23.18 -2.51 31.25
C GLY A 412 -21.81 -1.84 31.28
N GLU A 413 -21.11 -1.77 30.16
CA GLU A 413 -19.90 -0.96 29.97
C GLU A 413 -20.20 0.30 29.14
N LYS A 414 -19.17 1.14 28.98
CA LYS A 414 -19.22 2.35 28.16
C LYS A 414 -18.97 2.05 26.69
N ILE A 415 -19.49 2.90 25.82
CA ILE A 415 -19.20 2.89 24.39
C ILE A 415 -17.72 3.25 24.21
N LYS A 416 -16.97 2.43 23.46
CA LYS A 416 -15.56 2.64 23.14
C LYS A 416 -15.39 2.85 21.64
N MET A 417 -14.64 3.89 21.25
CA MET A 417 -14.22 4.09 19.84
C MET A 417 -13.16 3.06 19.45
N GLY A 418 -13.10 2.78 18.15
CA GLY A 418 -12.20 1.80 17.57
C GLY A 418 -12.87 0.47 17.22
N PRO A 419 -12.14 -0.39 16.51
CA PRO A 419 -10.74 -0.26 16.12
C PRO A 419 -10.47 0.73 14.98
N LEU A 420 -9.20 1.00 14.77
CA LEU A 420 -8.72 1.82 13.64
C LEU A 420 -8.85 1.03 12.32
N TRP A 421 -9.23 1.76 11.27
CA TRP A 421 -9.38 1.14 9.95
C TRP A 421 -9.27 2.16 8.82
N ASP A 422 -8.71 1.74 7.66
CA ASP A 422 -8.76 2.42 6.34
C ASP A 422 -8.03 3.77 6.29
N PHE A 423 -6.70 3.75 6.45
CA PHE A 423 -5.84 4.94 6.48
C PHE A 423 -5.02 5.14 5.20
N ASP A 424 -5.28 4.42 4.11
CA ASP A 424 -4.56 4.55 2.85
C ASP A 424 -4.70 5.94 2.21
N LEU A 425 -5.79 6.65 2.47
CA LEU A 425 -6.05 8.04 2.06
C LEU A 425 -5.73 9.09 3.14
N ALA A 426 -5.01 8.70 4.19
CA ALA A 426 -4.55 9.59 5.25
C ALA A 426 -3.21 10.27 4.93
N PHE A 427 -2.69 11.10 5.84
CA PHE A 427 -1.39 11.77 5.75
C PHE A 427 -1.19 12.53 4.44
N GLY A 428 -2.23 13.23 3.97
CA GLY A 428 -2.16 14.04 2.77
C GLY A 428 -2.16 13.28 1.45
N ASN A 429 -2.64 12.01 1.44
CA ASN A 429 -2.70 11.18 0.23
C ASN A 429 -4.02 11.34 -0.54
N VAL A 430 -4.49 12.56 -0.71
CA VAL A 430 -5.76 12.87 -1.36
C VAL A 430 -5.69 14.23 -2.07
N ASP A 431 -6.30 14.35 -3.26
CA ASP A 431 -6.28 15.57 -4.10
C ASP A 431 -7.65 16.30 -4.21
N TYR A 432 -8.67 15.82 -3.51
CA TYR A 432 -10.04 16.31 -3.65
C TYR A 432 -10.65 16.89 -2.36
N ALA A 433 -9.91 16.93 -1.26
CA ALA A 433 -10.41 17.38 0.03
C ALA A 433 -9.31 18.00 0.91
N ASP A 434 -9.70 18.76 1.94
CA ASP A 434 -8.79 19.42 2.88
C ASP A 434 -7.71 18.53 3.53
N PRO A 435 -7.88 17.20 3.70
CA PRO A 435 -6.80 16.34 4.17
C PRO A 435 -5.53 16.33 3.32
N GLU A 436 -5.53 16.85 2.09
CA GLU A 436 -4.31 17.13 1.32
C GLU A 436 -3.32 17.99 2.12
N PHE A 437 -3.84 18.99 2.85
CA PHE A 437 -3.04 19.97 3.56
C PHE A 437 -2.86 19.59 5.05
N PRO A 438 -1.67 19.79 5.62
CA PRO A 438 -1.42 19.47 7.03
C PRO A 438 -2.10 20.41 8.03
N GLU A 439 -2.55 21.59 7.60
CA GLU A 439 -3.23 22.59 8.43
C GLU A 439 -4.74 22.32 8.51
N GLY A 440 -5.40 22.94 9.49
CA GLY A 440 -6.85 22.87 9.73
C GLY A 440 -7.29 21.61 10.46
N PHE A 441 -8.33 21.73 11.31
CA PHE A 441 -8.99 20.59 11.93
C PHE A 441 -9.82 19.84 10.90
N TRP A 442 -9.87 18.52 11.04
CA TRP A 442 -10.65 17.65 10.14
C TRP A 442 -11.78 16.94 10.88
N VAL A 443 -11.47 16.28 12.00
CA VAL A 443 -12.43 15.48 12.78
C VAL A 443 -13.14 16.32 13.84
N LYS A 444 -12.49 17.36 14.36
CA LYS A 444 -13.00 18.23 15.45
C LYS A 444 -14.42 18.76 15.19
N ASP A 445 -14.75 19.07 13.92
CA ASP A 445 -16.05 19.62 13.54
C ASP A 445 -17.12 18.53 13.24
N ASN A 446 -16.79 17.26 13.46
CA ASN A 446 -17.75 16.17 13.41
C ASN A 446 -18.82 16.35 14.51
N PRO A 447 -20.11 16.03 14.28
CA PRO A 447 -21.17 16.34 15.22
C PRO A 447 -20.94 15.92 16.67
N TRP A 448 -20.47 14.68 16.92
CA TRP A 448 -20.16 14.24 18.28
C TRP A 448 -18.98 15.02 18.86
N TYR A 449 -17.88 15.14 18.12
CA TYR A 449 -16.69 15.84 18.60
C TYR A 449 -16.91 17.35 18.70
N ALA A 450 -17.61 17.98 17.76
CA ALA A 450 -17.97 19.39 17.86
C ALA A 450 -18.73 19.71 19.15
N ARG A 451 -19.50 18.75 19.66
CA ARG A 451 -20.19 18.89 20.94
C ARG A 451 -19.29 18.61 22.14
N LEU A 452 -18.47 17.56 22.10
CA LEU A 452 -17.52 17.23 23.16
C LEU A 452 -16.51 18.37 23.39
N PHE A 453 -16.01 19.00 22.34
CA PHE A 453 -15.12 20.16 22.41
C PHE A 453 -15.74 21.42 23.03
N GLN A 454 -17.01 21.42 23.34
CA GLN A 454 -17.64 22.48 24.13
C GLN A 454 -17.49 22.26 25.65
N ASP A 455 -16.99 21.11 26.08
CA ASP A 455 -16.60 20.84 27.46
C ASP A 455 -15.11 21.17 27.68
N PRO A 456 -14.75 22.19 28.47
CA PRO A 456 -13.35 22.50 28.75
C PRO A 456 -12.56 21.33 29.34
N ASN A 457 -13.21 20.45 30.12
CA ASN A 457 -12.51 19.29 30.67
C ASN A 457 -12.14 18.27 29.55
N PHE A 458 -12.98 18.13 28.55
CA PHE A 458 -12.63 17.29 27.38
C PHE A 458 -11.47 17.88 26.58
N VAL A 459 -11.45 19.20 26.40
CA VAL A 459 -10.35 19.93 25.74
C VAL A 459 -9.05 19.72 26.50
N ASP A 460 -9.03 19.91 27.84
CA ASP A 460 -7.84 19.71 28.67
C ASP A 460 -7.28 18.27 28.51
N LEU A 461 -8.15 17.26 28.48
CA LEU A 461 -7.76 15.87 28.29
C LEU A 461 -7.20 15.60 26.88
N VAL A 462 -7.79 16.18 25.85
CA VAL A 462 -7.28 16.09 24.47
C VAL A 462 -5.89 16.72 24.35
N GLN A 463 -5.69 17.91 24.92
CA GLN A 463 -4.39 18.60 24.94
C GLN A 463 -3.32 17.75 25.63
N ALA A 464 -3.62 17.22 26.82
CA ALA A 464 -2.70 16.37 27.58
C ALA A 464 -2.36 15.07 26.81
N ARG A 465 -3.33 14.46 26.13
CA ARG A 465 -3.10 13.24 25.36
C ARG A 465 -2.36 13.53 24.04
N PHE A 466 -2.59 14.67 23.41
CA PHE A 466 -1.82 15.10 22.24
C PHE A 466 -0.34 15.32 22.59
N GLU A 467 -0.02 15.87 23.76
CA GLU A 467 1.37 16.00 24.21
C GLU A 467 2.07 14.63 24.27
N TYR A 468 1.35 13.57 24.69
CA TYR A 468 1.88 12.21 24.65
C TYR A 468 2.25 11.77 23.23
N TYR A 469 1.38 11.96 22.23
CA TYR A 469 1.69 11.64 20.82
C TYR A 469 2.82 12.51 20.28
N ASN A 470 2.85 13.79 20.62
CA ASN A 470 3.92 14.70 20.20
C ASN A 470 5.28 14.31 20.79
N ASN A 471 5.33 13.84 22.03
CA ASN A 471 6.53 13.28 22.64
C ASN A 471 6.99 11.97 21.98
N ASN A 472 6.08 11.20 21.38
CA ASN A 472 6.38 9.99 20.60
C ASN A 472 6.57 10.26 19.10
N ARG A 473 6.59 11.53 18.63
CA ARG A 473 6.78 11.90 17.23
C ARG A 473 8.01 11.24 16.60
N ASN A 474 9.14 11.28 17.29
CA ASN A 474 10.39 10.67 16.79
C ASN A 474 10.32 9.15 16.70
N TYR A 475 9.59 8.50 17.60
CA TYR A 475 9.33 7.07 17.51
C TYR A 475 8.58 6.75 16.20
N LEU A 476 7.50 7.47 15.90
CA LEU A 476 6.71 7.28 14.67
C LEU A 476 7.52 7.58 13.40
N LEU A 477 8.35 8.63 13.40
CA LEU A 477 9.25 8.93 12.28
C LEU A 477 10.28 7.83 12.06
N ASN A 478 10.81 7.25 13.14
CA ASN A 478 11.74 6.11 13.06
C ASN A 478 11.01 4.85 12.55
N LYS A 479 9.75 4.66 12.91
CA LYS A 479 8.93 3.56 12.37
C LYS A 479 8.69 3.70 10.87
N ILE A 480 8.46 4.92 10.36
CA ILE A 480 8.40 5.16 8.91
C ILE A 480 9.71 4.73 8.24
N ASP A 481 10.87 5.10 8.80
CA ASP A 481 12.18 4.71 8.26
C ASP A 481 12.42 3.19 8.33
N GLU A 482 12.04 2.56 9.45
CA GLU A 482 12.15 1.11 9.67
C GLU A 482 11.32 0.33 8.64
N TYR A 483 10.06 0.70 8.44
CA TYR A 483 9.20 0.05 7.45
C TYR A 483 9.59 0.37 6.01
N ALA A 484 10.06 1.59 5.72
CA ALA A 484 10.59 1.93 4.40
C ALA A 484 11.81 1.09 4.06
N GLU A 485 12.72 0.86 5.03
CA GLU A 485 13.87 -0.05 4.83
C GLU A 485 13.43 -1.50 4.69
N LYS A 486 12.44 -1.98 5.50
CA LYS A 486 11.84 -3.31 5.35
C LYS A 486 11.27 -3.52 3.94
N LEU A 487 10.67 -2.49 3.35
CA LEU A 487 10.09 -2.53 2.00
C LEU A 487 11.07 -2.16 0.88
N ARG A 488 12.31 -1.85 1.17
CA ARG A 488 13.29 -1.32 0.20
C ARG A 488 13.36 -2.10 -1.11
N TYR A 489 13.38 -3.41 -1.04
CA TYR A 489 13.39 -4.28 -2.22
C TYR A 489 11.98 -4.59 -2.72
N ALA A 490 11.05 -4.80 -1.80
CA ALA A 490 9.67 -5.13 -2.11
C ALA A 490 8.96 -4.02 -2.92
N GLN A 491 9.19 -2.75 -2.57
CA GLN A 491 8.61 -1.64 -3.30
C GLN A 491 9.11 -1.58 -4.76
N ALA A 492 10.37 -1.89 -5.01
CA ALA A 492 10.93 -1.89 -6.37
C ALA A 492 10.29 -2.99 -7.22
N GLU A 493 10.05 -4.16 -6.63
CA GLU A 493 9.39 -5.28 -7.28
C GLU A 493 7.91 -5.03 -7.53
N ASN A 494 7.24 -4.45 -6.54
CA ASN A 494 5.86 -4.03 -6.68
C ASN A 494 5.71 -2.97 -7.78
N ASP A 495 6.62 -2.00 -7.85
CA ASP A 495 6.60 -0.97 -8.90
C ASP A 495 6.99 -1.52 -10.27
N ALA A 496 7.92 -2.46 -10.36
CA ALA A 496 8.23 -3.16 -11.63
C ALA A 496 6.99 -3.82 -12.25
N LYS A 497 6.06 -4.32 -11.41
CA LYS A 497 4.79 -4.89 -11.87
C LYS A 497 3.72 -3.83 -12.14
N TRP A 498 3.53 -2.89 -11.23
CA TRP A 498 2.34 -2.02 -11.23
C TRP A 498 2.60 -0.62 -11.77
N GLN A 499 3.87 -0.18 -11.83
CA GLN A 499 4.33 1.09 -12.40
C GLN A 499 3.57 2.29 -11.81
N THR A 500 3.57 2.41 -10.50
CA THR A 500 2.87 3.48 -9.77
C THR A 500 3.77 4.67 -9.44
N ILE A 501 5.08 4.46 -9.33
CA ILE A 501 6.06 5.54 -9.09
C ILE A 501 6.27 6.35 -10.38
N GLY A 502 6.39 7.66 -10.27
CA GLY A 502 6.56 8.56 -11.41
C GLY A 502 5.29 8.80 -12.23
N VAL A 503 4.15 8.24 -11.85
CA VAL A 503 2.89 8.40 -12.56
C VAL A 503 1.75 8.82 -11.62
N TYR A 504 0.74 9.49 -12.17
CA TYR A 504 -0.45 9.82 -11.39
C TYR A 504 -1.29 8.56 -11.12
N VAL A 505 -1.55 8.30 -9.85
CA VAL A 505 -2.53 7.31 -9.37
C VAL A 505 -3.58 8.09 -8.57
N TRP A 506 -4.84 7.98 -8.95
CA TRP A 506 -5.91 8.62 -8.19
C TRP A 506 -6.01 8.01 -6.78
N PRO A 507 -6.12 8.82 -5.70
CA PRO A 507 -6.23 10.27 -5.66
C PRO A 507 -4.93 10.98 -5.18
N ASN A 508 -3.76 10.54 -5.60
CA ASN A 508 -2.51 11.15 -5.13
C ASN A 508 -2.42 12.63 -5.55
N PRO A 509 -2.13 13.57 -4.64
CA PRO A 509 -2.07 14.99 -4.95
C PRO A 509 -0.79 15.40 -5.70
N VAL A 510 0.25 14.57 -5.65
CA VAL A 510 1.54 14.81 -6.30
C VAL A 510 2.04 13.55 -7.02
N VAL A 511 2.92 13.75 -7.98
CA VAL A 511 3.67 12.68 -8.65
C VAL A 511 5.14 12.88 -8.31
N LEU A 512 5.74 11.89 -7.67
CA LEU A 512 7.15 11.89 -7.30
C LEU A 512 7.86 10.75 -8.04
N ASP A 513 9.15 10.93 -8.34
CA ASP A 513 9.88 10.07 -9.25
C ASP A 513 10.51 8.84 -8.55
N THR A 514 10.58 8.86 -7.22
CA THR A 514 11.18 7.76 -6.44
C THR A 514 10.35 7.42 -5.20
N TYR A 515 10.53 6.20 -4.70
CA TYR A 515 9.94 5.74 -3.45
C TYR A 515 10.44 6.56 -2.25
N GLU A 516 11.72 6.90 -2.23
CA GLU A 516 12.34 7.70 -1.18
C GLU A 516 11.72 9.11 -1.10
N GLU A 517 11.35 9.70 -2.24
CA GLU A 517 10.64 10.98 -2.27
C GLU A 517 9.21 10.86 -1.72
N GLU A 518 8.49 9.76 -2.01
CA GLU A 518 7.17 9.48 -1.44
C GLU A 518 7.26 9.32 0.09
N VAL A 519 8.25 8.59 0.61
CA VAL A 519 8.50 8.44 2.05
C VAL A 519 8.88 9.78 2.69
N ALA A 520 9.77 10.55 2.05
CA ALA A 520 10.17 11.87 2.55
C ALA A 520 8.98 12.83 2.62
N ARG A 521 8.08 12.78 1.64
CA ARG A 521 6.83 13.55 1.63
C ARG A 521 5.92 13.16 2.80
N LEU A 522 5.71 11.87 3.03
CA LEU A 522 4.93 11.37 4.17
C LEU A 522 5.48 11.93 5.49
N LYS A 523 6.79 11.83 5.72
CA LYS A 523 7.46 12.35 6.92
C LYS A 523 7.33 13.87 7.05
N SER A 524 7.52 14.60 5.96
CA SER A 524 7.41 16.07 5.93
C SER A 524 5.98 16.52 6.25
N TRP A 525 4.98 15.87 5.64
CA TRP A 525 3.57 16.16 5.92
C TRP A 525 3.23 15.91 7.39
N PHE A 526 3.63 14.75 7.91
CA PHE A 526 3.40 14.37 9.31
C PHE A 526 4.05 15.37 10.28
N ASN A 527 5.31 15.76 10.05
CA ASN A 527 5.98 16.75 10.89
C ASN A 527 5.25 18.10 10.88
N THR A 528 4.90 18.62 9.70
CA THR A 528 4.16 19.88 9.56
C THR A 528 2.81 19.81 10.27
N ARG A 529 2.13 18.65 10.18
CA ARG A 529 0.87 18.40 10.84
C ARG A 529 0.99 18.46 12.35
N MET A 530 2.00 17.81 12.92
CA MET A 530 2.25 17.81 14.36
C MET A 530 2.58 19.21 14.87
N ASP A 531 3.39 19.99 14.14
CA ASP A 531 3.72 21.36 14.49
C ASP A 531 2.48 22.28 14.48
N TRP A 532 1.60 22.08 13.48
CA TRP A 532 0.37 22.85 13.39
C TRP A 532 -0.59 22.50 14.55
N LEU A 533 -0.75 21.21 14.85
CA LEU A 533 -1.65 20.75 15.92
C LEU A 533 -1.16 21.21 17.31
N ASP A 534 0.14 21.24 17.55
CA ASP A 534 0.73 21.72 18.81
C ASP A 534 0.27 23.14 19.14
N ILE A 535 0.26 24.01 18.13
CA ILE A 535 -0.24 25.39 18.28
C ILE A 535 -1.77 25.40 18.36
N ALA A 536 -2.44 24.74 17.41
CA ALA A 536 -3.89 24.85 17.26
C ALA A 536 -4.69 24.22 18.41
N LEU A 537 -4.19 23.14 19.01
CA LEU A 537 -4.79 22.55 20.22
C LEU A 537 -4.45 23.37 21.46
N GLY A 538 -3.23 23.96 21.53
CA GLY A 538 -2.85 24.83 22.63
C GLY A 538 -3.67 26.14 22.72
N ASP A 539 -4.27 26.56 21.61
CA ASP A 539 -5.11 27.77 21.51
C ASP A 539 -6.61 27.51 21.82
N LEU A 540 -7.03 26.26 22.07
CA LEU A 540 -8.42 25.90 22.41
C LEU A 540 -8.68 26.12 23.89
#